data_3732008ac36d6f36ea93770969ae8c84
#
_entry.id   3732008ac36d6f36ea93770969ae8c84
#
_cell.length_a   1.000
_cell.length_b   1.000
_cell.length_c   1.000
_cell.angle_alpha   90.00
_cell.angle_beta   90.00
_cell.angle_gamma   90.00
#
_symmetry.space_group_name_H-M   'P 1'
#
loop_
_entity.id
_entity.type
_entity.pdbx_description
1 polymer ?
#
loop_
_entity_poly.entity_id
_entity_poly.type
_entity_poly.pdbx_seq_one_letter_code
_entity_poly.pdbx_strand_id
1 'polypeptide(L)'
;MSEQIDQFFAPNGTLISIPVKPSKKIAVLKVIASKLSPDTKYPEKELNAIIATYHHDTAAIRRYMIEYGILERDGGSVYWVKG
;
A
#
# COMPACT_ATOMS: atom_id res chain seq x y z
N MET A 1 14.80 -7.40 -13.10
CA MET A 1 13.60 -7.06 -13.86
C MET A 1 12.41 -6.80 -12.95
N SER A 2 11.69 -5.76 -13.22
CA SER A 2 10.51 -5.47 -12.42
C SER A 2 9.34 -6.35 -12.83
N GLU A 3 8.43 -6.60 -11.89
CA GLU A 3 7.23 -7.35 -12.15
C GLU A 3 6.31 -6.58 -13.09
N GLN A 4 5.57 -7.30 -13.91
CA GLN A 4 4.56 -6.72 -14.80
C GLN A 4 3.30 -6.47 -13.97
N ILE A 5 3.09 -5.23 -13.58
CA ILE A 5 1.96 -4.86 -12.72
C ILE A 5 1.04 -3.80 -13.35
N ASP A 6 1.37 -3.31 -14.53
CA ASP A 6 0.57 -2.26 -15.17
C ASP A 6 -0.89 -2.67 -15.36
N GLN A 7 -1.15 -3.95 -15.58
CA GLN A 7 -2.50 -4.46 -15.78
C GLN A 7 -3.38 -4.34 -14.54
N PHE A 8 -2.78 -4.12 -13.38
CA PHE A 8 -3.54 -4.00 -12.13
C PHE A 8 -3.94 -2.56 -11.81
N PHE A 9 -3.47 -1.61 -12.62
CA PHE A 9 -3.78 -0.19 -12.42
C PHE A 9 -4.58 0.36 -13.58
N ALA A 10 -5.58 1.20 -13.26
CA ALA A 10 -6.34 1.92 -14.27
C ALA A 10 -5.52 3.09 -14.80
N PRO A 11 -5.90 3.67 -15.96
CA PRO A 11 -5.18 4.83 -16.51
C PRO A 11 -5.09 6.01 -15.55
N ASN A 12 -6.04 6.16 -14.63
CA ASN A 12 -6.02 7.24 -13.64
C ASN A 12 -5.16 6.91 -12.41
N GLY A 13 -4.49 5.77 -12.40
CA GLY A 13 -3.60 5.37 -11.32
C GLY A 13 -4.24 4.57 -10.21
N THR A 14 -5.55 4.33 -10.25
CA THR A 14 -6.21 3.54 -9.21
C THR A 14 -5.94 2.06 -9.43
N LEU A 15 -5.91 1.31 -8.33
CA LEU A 15 -5.70 -0.13 -8.38
C LEU A 15 -7.02 -0.82 -8.73
N ILE A 16 -7.03 -1.56 -9.85
CA ILE A 16 -8.22 -2.26 -10.30
C ILE A 16 -8.51 -3.46 -9.43
N SER A 17 -7.47 -4.24 -9.12
CA SER A 17 -7.61 -5.42 -8.29
C SER A 17 -6.30 -5.72 -7.58
N ILE A 18 -6.39 -6.39 -6.44
CA ILE A 18 -5.20 -6.82 -5.70
C ILE A 18 -4.75 -8.15 -6.29
N PRO A 19 -3.48 -8.24 -6.78
CA PRO A 19 -3.00 -9.50 -7.35
C PRO A 19 -3.02 -10.64 -6.32
N VAL A 20 -3.31 -11.83 -6.79
CA VAL A 20 -3.30 -13.02 -5.94
C VAL A 20 -1.86 -13.49 -5.70
N LYS A 21 -1.03 -13.43 -6.73
CA LYS A 21 0.35 -13.89 -6.65
C LYS A 21 1.16 -12.98 -5.73
N PRO A 22 1.84 -13.55 -4.71
CA PRO A 22 2.54 -12.72 -3.72
C PRO A 22 3.57 -11.75 -4.30
N SER A 23 4.36 -12.17 -5.29
CA SER A 23 5.37 -11.29 -5.87
C SER A 23 4.75 -10.06 -6.54
N LYS A 24 3.63 -10.25 -7.24
CA LYS A 24 2.92 -9.15 -7.88
C LYS A 24 2.18 -8.30 -6.85
N LYS A 25 1.63 -8.93 -5.82
CA LYS A 25 0.98 -8.22 -4.73
C LYS A 25 1.96 -7.29 -4.03
N ILE A 26 3.15 -7.79 -3.70
CA ILE A 26 4.18 -6.98 -3.06
C ILE A 26 4.59 -5.81 -3.96
N ALA A 27 4.77 -6.07 -5.25
CA ALA A 27 5.17 -5.02 -6.20
C ALA A 27 4.11 -3.91 -6.26
N VAL A 28 2.84 -4.27 -6.32
CA VAL A 28 1.73 -3.31 -6.35
C VAL A 28 1.70 -2.50 -5.05
N LEU A 29 1.84 -3.17 -3.91
CA LEU A 29 1.82 -2.49 -2.61
C LEU A 29 3.00 -1.52 -2.48
N LYS A 30 4.16 -1.88 -3.01
CA LYS A 30 5.31 -0.98 -2.99
C LYS A 30 5.10 0.26 -3.83
N VAL A 31 4.37 0.15 -4.94
CA VAL A 31 4.02 1.32 -5.75
C VAL A 31 3.16 2.28 -4.92
N ILE A 32 2.16 1.76 -4.21
CA ILE A 32 1.31 2.60 -3.36
C ILE A 32 2.14 3.19 -2.22
N ALA A 33 2.98 2.39 -1.59
CA ALA A 33 3.81 2.85 -0.47
C ALA A 33 4.81 3.92 -0.90
N SER A 34 5.22 3.93 -2.17
CA SER A 34 6.16 4.94 -2.68
C SER A 34 5.58 6.36 -2.63
N LYS A 35 4.27 6.48 -2.46
CA LYS A 35 3.60 7.77 -2.33
C LYS A 35 3.63 8.28 -0.89
N LEU A 36 4.09 7.46 0.04
CA LEU A 36 4.21 7.86 1.44
C LEU A 36 5.63 8.32 1.73
N SER A 37 5.77 9.34 2.59
CA SER A 37 7.09 9.82 3.00
C SER A 37 7.70 8.87 4.02
N PRO A 38 8.95 8.42 3.80
CA PRO A 38 9.56 7.44 4.71
C PRO A 38 9.80 7.94 6.13
N ASP A 39 9.91 9.26 6.30
CA ASP A 39 10.20 9.84 7.61
C ASP A 39 8.95 10.33 8.33
N THR A 40 7.77 10.03 7.79
CA THR A 40 6.51 10.54 8.31
C THR A 40 5.72 9.43 9.00
N LYS A 41 5.14 9.76 10.14
CA LYS A 41 4.20 8.87 10.83
C LYS A 41 2.79 9.28 10.45
N TYR A 42 1.99 8.29 10.06
CA TYR A 42 0.63 8.52 9.57
C TYR A 42 -0.38 7.96 10.54
N PRO A 43 -1.25 8.80 11.12
CA PRO A 43 -2.41 8.27 11.83
C PRO A 43 -3.25 7.42 10.87
N GLU A 44 -3.88 6.39 11.38
CA GLU A 44 -4.65 5.46 10.55
C GLU A 44 -5.64 6.18 9.65
N LYS A 45 -6.32 7.20 10.16
CA LYS A 45 -7.29 7.97 9.40
C LYS A 45 -6.66 8.63 8.17
N GLU A 46 -5.48 9.21 8.35
CA GLU A 46 -4.76 9.85 7.24
C GLU A 46 -4.25 8.83 6.25
N LEU A 47 -3.71 7.71 6.75
CA LEU A 47 -3.24 6.64 5.91
C LEU A 47 -4.38 6.08 5.06
N ASN A 48 -5.54 5.86 5.67
CA ASN A 48 -6.71 5.38 4.95
C ASN A 48 -7.13 6.33 3.84
N ALA A 49 -7.07 7.64 4.09
CA ALA A 49 -7.43 8.64 3.08
C ALA A 49 -6.49 8.54 1.87
N ILE A 50 -5.21 8.33 2.11
CA ILE A 50 -4.22 8.19 1.03
C ILE A 50 -4.46 6.89 0.27
N ILE A 51 -4.64 5.78 0.97
CA ILE A 51 -4.87 4.47 0.33
C ILE A 51 -6.17 4.49 -0.47
N ALA A 52 -7.19 5.18 0.04
CA ALA A 52 -8.49 5.25 -0.63
C ALA A 52 -8.42 5.88 -2.02
N THR A 53 -7.38 6.68 -2.29
CA THR A 53 -7.19 7.24 -3.64
C THR A 53 -6.76 6.17 -4.64
N TYR A 54 -6.33 4.99 -4.16
CA TYR A 54 -5.91 3.88 -5.01
C TYR A 54 -6.88 2.71 -4.98
N HIS A 55 -7.47 2.43 -3.82
CA HIS A 55 -8.35 1.26 -3.69
C HIS A 55 -9.33 1.48 -2.54
N HIS A 56 -10.56 1.02 -2.73
CA HIS A 56 -11.62 1.23 -1.73
C HIS A 56 -11.40 0.40 -0.45
N ASP A 57 -10.77 -0.76 -0.57
CA ASP A 57 -10.56 -1.64 0.58
C ASP A 57 -9.26 -1.27 1.30
N THR A 58 -9.29 -0.15 2.00
CA THR A 58 -8.11 0.38 2.69
C THR A 58 -7.61 -0.57 3.76
N ALA A 59 -8.52 -1.26 4.43
CA ALA A 59 -8.13 -2.19 5.49
C ALA A 59 -7.33 -3.37 4.94
N ALA A 60 -7.72 -3.91 3.79
CA ALA A 60 -6.99 -5.01 3.17
C ALA A 60 -5.59 -4.56 2.74
N ILE A 61 -5.49 -3.41 2.07
CA ILE A 61 -4.21 -2.87 1.62
C ILE A 61 -3.29 -2.65 2.82
N ARG A 62 -3.79 -2.02 3.87
CA ARG A 62 -3.02 -1.73 5.06
C ARG A 62 -2.50 -3.01 5.73
N ARG A 63 -3.39 -4.01 5.84
CA ARG A 63 -3.03 -5.29 6.43
C ARG A 63 -1.93 -5.99 5.65
N TYR A 64 -2.05 -6.01 4.31
CA TYR A 64 -1.02 -6.61 3.47
C TYR A 64 0.31 -5.89 3.60
N MET A 65 0.30 -4.56 3.67
CA MET A 65 1.53 -3.80 3.83
C MET A 65 2.25 -4.14 5.14
N ILE A 66 1.50 -4.32 6.22
CA ILE A 66 2.07 -4.75 7.50
C ILE A 66 2.60 -6.18 7.38
N GLU A 67 1.80 -7.06 6.80
CA GLU A 67 2.12 -8.48 6.67
C GLU A 67 3.41 -8.71 5.88
N TYR A 68 3.61 -7.93 4.83
CA TYR A 68 4.81 -8.05 3.99
C TYR A 68 5.96 -7.15 4.45
N GLY A 69 5.82 -6.47 5.57
CA GLY A 69 6.89 -5.65 6.12
C GLY A 69 7.15 -4.35 5.36
N ILE A 70 6.19 -3.87 4.60
CA ILE A 70 6.31 -2.60 3.88
C ILE A 70 6.03 -1.44 4.83
N LEU A 71 5.06 -1.61 5.72
CA LEU A 71 4.73 -0.65 6.77
C LEU A 71 4.97 -1.26 8.13
N GLU A 72 5.20 -0.41 9.11
CA GLU A 72 5.21 -0.79 10.52
C GLU A 72 4.19 0.05 11.26
N ARG A 73 3.77 -0.43 12.41
CA ARG A 73 2.86 0.28 13.29
C ARG A 73 3.34 0.15 14.74
N ASP A 74 2.92 1.08 15.57
CA ASP A 74 3.35 1.13 16.97
C ASP A 74 2.46 0.29 17.91
N GLY A 75 1.62 -0.55 17.34
CA GLY A 75 0.64 -1.31 18.12
C GLY A 75 -0.68 -0.60 18.27
N GLY A 76 -0.75 0.67 17.88
CA GLY A 76 -1.97 1.47 17.89
C GLY A 76 -2.39 1.84 16.49
N SER A 77 -2.66 3.11 16.29
CA SER A 77 -3.22 3.61 15.02
C SER A 77 -2.25 4.53 14.26
N VAL A 78 -0.96 4.43 14.53
CA VAL A 78 0.06 5.21 13.81
C VAL A 78 0.95 4.27 13.01
N TYR A 79 1.17 4.62 11.74
CA TYR A 79 1.89 3.79 10.79
C TYR A 79 3.01 4.58 10.13
N TRP A 80 4.07 3.88 9.70
CA TRP A 80 5.16 4.50 8.94
C TRP A 80 5.75 3.48 7.98
N VAL A 81 6.46 3.99 6.96
CA VAL A 81 7.13 3.12 6.00
C VAL A 81 8.37 2.54 6.65
N LYS A 82 8.51 1.23 6.56
CA LYS A 82 9.69 0.55 7.10
C LYS A 82 10.90 0.91 6.24
N GLY A 83 11.87 1.50 6.89
CA GLY A 83 13.07 1.99 6.21
C GLY A 83 14.13 0.98 5.92
#